data_be1bcae13832098018b173ca237524cb
#
_entry.id   be1bcae13832098018b173ca237524cb
#
_cell.length_a   1.000
_cell.length_b   1.000
_cell.length_c   1.000
_cell.angle_alpha   90.00
_cell.angle_beta   90.00
_cell.angle_gamma   90.00
#
_symmetry.space_group_name_H-M   'P 1'
#
loop_
_entity.id
_entity.type
_entity.pdbx_description
1 polymer ?
#
loop_
_entity_poly.entity_id
_entity_poly.type
_entity_poly.pdbx_seq_one_letter_code
_entity_poly.pdbx_strand_id
1 'polypeptide(L)'
;MGREYVEELKNRVLNGGAEITYDEALKLAHEDLDILAASANEIREYFCGDRCDVCSVISVKEGRCTENCRYCAQSRIAKKDIPEINLLGNEAVTEGASIDYDKGSFRYCLVAEGRRLSKREVELAEKTVKDINDNVDINICASFGLLDQEDFTKLKGAGLTMIHNNLETSPAYFPEVCTSHTQEQKKATIRAAKAAGLMVCSGSLFGMGETLEDRVALAFELRELGVDSVPMNLLNPREGTPFYDKTPLTEEEYVRTIAVYRFVMPQVMIRLAAGRGRDEDKGEGERRTARRMLSAARPA
;
A
#
# COMPACT_ATOMS: atom_id res chain seq x y z
N MET A 1 13.47 -27.83 15.10
CA MET A 1 13.62 -27.59 13.62
C MET A 1 12.99 -26.24 13.22
N GLY A 2 11.70 -26.01 13.45
CA GLY A 2 11.08 -24.75 13.01
C GLY A 2 11.67 -23.49 13.65
N ARG A 3 11.81 -23.45 14.98
CA ARG A 3 12.39 -22.30 15.69
C ARG A 3 13.84 -21.99 15.24
N GLU A 4 14.67 -22.99 15.15
CA GLU A 4 16.06 -22.85 14.74
C GLU A 4 16.17 -22.28 13.32
N TYR A 5 15.30 -22.71 12.43
CA TYR A 5 15.23 -22.20 11.05
C TYR A 5 14.85 -20.72 10.99
N VAL A 6 13.81 -20.30 11.72
CA VAL A 6 13.38 -18.89 11.78
C VAL A 6 14.49 -18.01 12.36
N GLU A 7 15.12 -18.46 13.46
CA GLU A 7 16.23 -17.76 14.11
C GLU A 7 17.47 -17.64 13.20
N GLU A 8 17.80 -18.69 12.45
CA GLU A 8 18.90 -18.67 11.48
C GLU A 8 18.66 -17.61 10.41
N LEU A 9 17.46 -17.59 9.79
CA LEU A 9 17.13 -16.61 8.77
C LEU A 9 17.05 -15.19 9.33
N LYS A 10 16.49 -14.99 10.53
CA LYS A 10 16.51 -13.70 11.21
C LYS A 10 17.94 -13.18 11.39
N ASN A 11 18.82 -14.00 11.94
CA ASN A 11 20.22 -13.64 12.18
C ASN A 11 20.95 -13.32 10.87
N ARG A 12 20.66 -14.05 9.80
CA ARG A 12 21.19 -13.76 8.47
C ARG A 12 20.75 -12.38 7.97
N VAL A 13 19.49 -12.04 8.13
CA VAL A 13 18.95 -10.72 7.74
C VAL A 13 19.58 -9.60 8.59
N LEU A 14 19.66 -9.77 9.91
CA LEU A 14 20.21 -8.76 10.81
C LEU A 14 21.70 -8.50 10.59
N ASN A 15 22.47 -9.53 10.20
CA ASN A 15 23.91 -9.43 9.98
C ASN A 15 24.31 -9.04 8.54
N GLY A 16 23.34 -8.64 7.69
CA GLY A 16 23.60 -8.25 6.30
C GLY A 16 24.04 -9.39 5.40
N GLY A 17 23.61 -10.63 5.71
CA GLY A 17 23.87 -11.82 4.89
C GLY A 17 23.05 -11.83 3.59
N ALA A 18 23.05 -12.98 2.91
CA ALA A 18 22.30 -13.17 1.69
C ALA A 18 20.78 -12.91 1.89
N GLU A 19 20.14 -12.29 0.90
CA GLU A 19 18.71 -12.04 0.91
C GLU A 19 17.90 -13.33 1.04
N ILE A 20 16.70 -13.22 1.61
CA ILE A 20 15.74 -14.32 1.68
C ILE A 20 15.31 -14.70 0.27
N THR A 21 15.41 -16.00 -0.04
CA THR A 21 14.95 -16.57 -1.31
C THR A 21 13.43 -16.83 -1.28
N TYR A 22 12.83 -17.04 -2.44
CA TYR A 22 11.41 -17.36 -2.57
C TYR A 22 11.02 -18.63 -1.80
N ASP A 23 11.80 -19.70 -1.94
CA ASP A 23 11.55 -20.97 -1.26
C ASP A 23 11.68 -20.85 0.26
N GLU A 24 12.64 -20.07 0.74
CA GLU A 24 12.80 -19.77 2.16
C GLU A 24 11.61 -18.97 2.70
N ALA A 25 11.12 -17.98 1.94
CA ALA A 25 9.94 -17.20 2.33
C ALA A 25 8.67 -18.06 2.38
N LEU A 26 8.48 -18.97 1.43
CA LEU A 26 7.39 -19.94 1.47
C LEU A 26 7.49 -20.85 2.68
N LYS A 27 8.69 -21.35 3.00
CA LYS A 27 8.89 -22.18 4.18
C LYS A 27 8.65 -21.41 5.47
N LEU A 28 9.15 -20.17 5.59
CA LEU A 28 8.85 -19.28 6.71
C LEU A 28 7.34 -19.08 6.92
N ALA A 29 6.59 -18.98 5.83
CA ALA A 29 5.15 -18.81 5.86
C ALA A 29 4.39 -20.00 6.48
N HIS A 30 5.01 -21.15 6.69
CA HIS A 30 4.44 -22.34 7.32
C HIS A 30 4.95 -22.58 8.74
N GLU A 31 5.90 -21.75 9.23
CA GLU A 31 6.44 -21.88 10.58
C GLU A 31 5.45 -21.38 11.67
N ASP A 32 5.77 -21.66 12.93
CA ASP A 32 4.99 -21.21 14.07
C ASP A 32 4.81 -19.67 14.04
N LEU A 33 3.56 -19.23 14.14
CA LEU A 33 3.21 -17.81 13.95
C LEU A 33 3.81 -16.91 15.03
N ASP A 34 3.86 -17.37 16.28
CA ASP A 34 4.38 -16.54 17.38
C ASP A 34 5.89 -16.34 17.25
N ILE A 35 6.61 -17.40 16.85
CA ILE A 35 8.06 -17.34 16.61
C ILE A 35 8.35 -16.44 15.40
N LEU A 36 7.59 -16.63 14.32
CA LEU A 36 7.76 -15.85 13.07
C LEU A 36 7.49 -14.36 13.31
N ALA A 37 6.38 -14.03 13.99
CA ALA A 37 6.01 -12.65 14.28
C ALA A 37 6.98 -11.96 15.24
N ALA A 38 7.46 -12.67 16.28
CA ALA A 38 8.48 -12.14 17.18
C ALA A 38 9.80 -11.84 16.44
N SER A 39 10.26 -12.75 15.61
CA SER A 39 11.47 -12.57 14.79
C SER A 39 11.34 -11.44 13.78
N ALA A 40 10.17 -11.30 13.14
CA ALA A 40 9.87 -10.19 12.24
C ALA A 40 9.87 -8.84 12.98
N ASN A 41 9.37 -8.80 14.22
CA ASN A 41 9.43 -7.60 15.05
C ASN A 41 10.86 -7.20 15.41
N GLU A 42 11.75 -8.14 15.73
CA GLU A 42 13.17 -7.84 15.98
C GLU A 42 13.84 -7.24 14.72
N ILE A 43 13.55 -7.78 13.52
CA ILE A 43 14.03 -7.22 12.25
C ILE A 43 13.50 -5.79 12.07
N ARG A 44 12.20 -5.56 12.33
CA ARG A 44 11.60 -4.23 12.24
C ARG A 44 12.29 -3.26 13.20
N GLU A 45 12.48 -3.63 14.46
CA GLU A 45 13.12 -2.78 15.47
C GLU A 45 14.52 -2.38 15.05
N TYR A 46 15.29 -3.34 14.52
CA TYR A 46 16.64 -3.08 14.08
C TYR A 46 16.74 -2.10 12.90
N PHE A 47 15.91 -2.28 11.86
CA PHE A 47 16.01 -1.49 10.63
C PHE A 47 15.13 -0.25 10.58
N CYS A 48 13.97 -0.28 11.22
CA CYS A 48 12.96 0.79 11.12
C CYS A 48 12.81 1.58 12.44
N GLY A 49 13.24 1.03 13.57
CA GLY A 49 13.07 1.67 14.88
C GLY A 49 11.60 1.90 15.22
N ASP A 50 11.32 2.99 15.92
CA ASP A 50 9.98 3.35 16.40
C ASP A 50 9.30 4.48 15.59
N ARG A 51 9.75 4.68 14.34
CA ARG A 51 9.13 5.70 13.47
C ARG A 51 7.73 5.29 13.04
N CYS A 52 6.81 6.25 13.07
CA CYS A 52 5.45 6.10 12.55
C CYS A 52 5.18 7.14 11.45
N ASP A 53 4.92 6.68 10.23
CA ASP A 53 4.49 7.53 9.13
C ASP A 53 2.95 7.54 9.06
N VAL A 54 2.32 8.48 9.73
CA VAL A 54 0.87 8.69 9.62
C VAL A 54 0.57 9.33 8.27
N CYS A 55 -0.24 8.66 7.46
CA CYS A 55 -0.65 9.13 6.14
C CYS A 55 -2.14 9.40 6.14
N SER A 56 -2.54 10.64 5.89
CA SER A 56 -3.92 11.00 5.60
C SER A 56 -4.19 10.95 4.10
N VAL A 57 -5.46 10.81 3.73
CA VAL A 57 -5.87 10.62 2.34
C VAL A 57 -7.06 11.51 2.03
N ILE A 58 -6.99 12.24 0.92
CA ILE A 58 -8.13 12.95 0.34
C ILE A 58 -8.43 12.42 -1.06
N SER A 59 -9.71 12.19 -1.35
CA SER A 59 -10.15 11.94 -2.71
C SER A 59 -10.33 13.28 -3.44
N VAL A 60 -9.46 13.57 -4.39
CA VAL A 60 -9.51 14.81 -5.18
C VAL A 60 -10.30 14.65 -6.47
N LYS A 61 -10.60 13.41 -6.84
CA LYS A 61 -11.47 13.08 -7.95
C LYS A 61 -12.17 11.76 -7.68
N GLU A 62 -13.50 11.79 -7.70
CA GLU A 62 -14.37 10.63 -7.55
C GLU A 62 -15.39 10.59 -8.67
N GLY A 63 -15.93 9.41 -8.94
CA GLY A 63 -16.96 9.20 -9.93
C GLY A 63 -16.94 7.77 -10.47
N ARG A 64 -17.47 7.59 -11.66
CA ARG A 64 -17.47 6.30 -12.34
C ARG A 64 -16.18 6.08 -13.10
N CYS A 65 -15.28 5.30 -12.53
CA CYS A 65 -14.02 4.93 -13.14
C CYS A 65 -14.22 4.12 -14.44
N THR A 66 -13.35 4.31 -15.42
CA THR A 66 -13.36 3.52 -16.66
C THR A 66 -12.77 2.12 -16.51
N GLU A 67 -12.07 1.85 -15.40
CA GLU A 67 -11.44 0.58 -15.12
C GLU A 67 -12.43 -0.44 -14.51
N ASN A 68 -12.08 -1.75 -14.59
CA ASN A 68 -12.95 -2.83 -14.14
C ASN A 68 -12.43 -3.59 -12.92
N CYS A 69 -11.69 -2.93 -12.03
CA CYS A 69 -11.19 -3.54 -10.79
C CYS A 69 -12.35 -4.12 -9.98
N ARG A 70 -12.34 -5.42 -9.71
CA ARG A 70 -13.48 -6.16 -9.15
C ARG A 70 -13.79 -5.86 -7.69
N TYR A 71 -12.83 -5.30 -6.95
CA TYR A 71 -12.98 -4.90 -5.54
C TYR A 71 -13.49 -3.47 -5.37
N CYS A 72 -13.37 -2.63 -6.41
CA CYS A 72 -13.54 -1.18 -6.29
C CYS A 72 -14.99 -0.76 -6.51
N ALA A 73 -15.53 0.02 -5.57
CA ALA A 73 -16.89 0.56 -5.68
C ALA A 73 -17.05 1.59 -6.80
N GLN A 74 -15.96 2.27 -7.21
CA GLN A 74 -15.94 3.24 -8.33
C GLN A 74 -15.77 2.57 -9.70
N SER A 75 -15.54 1.25 -9.73
CA SER A 75 -15.33 0.50 -10.97
C SER A 75 -16.54 0.58 -11.91
N ARG A 76 -16.29 0.61 -13.23
CA ARG A 76 -17.37 0.62 -14.25
C ARG A 76 -18.31 -0.57 -14.15
N ILE A 77 -17.87 -1.66 -13.53
CA ILE A 77 -18.68 -2.90 -13.35
C ILE A 77 -19.35 -2.96 -11.98
N ALA A 78 -19.09 -2.03 -11.07
CA ALA A 78 -19.79 -1.93 -9.81
C ALA A 78 -21.22 -1.41 -10.01
N LYS A 79 -22.17 -1.97 -9.24
CA LYS A 79 -23.59 -1.59 -9.28
C LYS A 79 -23.88 -0.54 -8.20
N LYS A 80 -23.16 0.57 -8.23
CA LYS A 80 -23.33 1.65 -7.26
C LYS A 80 -23.13 2.99 -7.94
N ASP A 81 -24.03 3.94 -7.65
CA ASP A 81 -23.85 5.32 -8.05
C ASP A 81 -22.95 6.03 -7.05
N ILE A 82 -21.90 6.65 -7.54
CA ILE A 82 -20.96 7.46 -6.76
C ILE A 82 -21.04 8.89 -7.32
N PRO A 83 -21.27 9.89 -6.46
CA PRO A 83 -21.27 11.29 -6.89
C PRO A 83 -19.96 11.66 -7.57
N GLU A 84 -20.04 12.43 -8.65
CA GLU A 84 -18.85 12.98 -9.29
C GLU A 84 -18.30 14.14 -8.46
N ILE A 85 -17.03 14.07 -8.12
CA ILE A 85 -16.27 15.10 -7.40
C ILE A 85 -14.98 15.37 -8.17
N ASN A 86 -14.63 16.64 -8.34
CA ASN A 86 -13.33 17.05 -8.85
C ASN A 86 -12.84 18.27 -8.06
N LEU A 87 -11.86 18.06 -7.21
CA LEU A 87 -11.25 19.07 -6.34
C LEU A 87 -9.86 19.49 -6.84
N LEU A 88 -9.38 18.99 -7.98
CA LEU A 88 -8.08 19.39 -8.53
C LEU A 88 -8.08 20.90 -8.82
N GLY A 89 -7.09 21.60 -8.27
CA GLY A 89 -6.97 23.05 -8.34
C GLY A 89 -7.87 23.82 -7.36
N ASN A 90 -8.58 23.14 -6.43
CA ASN A 90 -9.43 23.78 -5.42
C ASN A 90 -8.65 24.03 -4.13
N GLU A 91 -8.78 25.24 -3.58
CA GLU A 91 -8.13 25.67 -2.33
C GLU A 91 -8.50 24.79 -1.11
N ALA A 92 -9.69 24.19 -1.11
CA ALA A 92 -10.12 23.27 -0.07
C ALA A 92 -9.18 22.06 0.12
N VAL A 93 -8.41 21.67 -0.91
CA VAL A 93 -7.41 20.59 -0.80
C VAL A 93 -6.22 21.03 0.03
N THR A 94 -5.76 22.29 -0.14
CA THR A 94 -4.68 22.87 0.65
C THR A 94 -5.12 23.12 2.09
N GLU A 95 -6.36 23.59 2.30
CA GLU A 95 -6.94 23.73 3.63
C GLU A 95 -7.03 22.37 4.36
N GLY A 96 -7.46 21.32 3.66
CA GLY A 96 -7.47 19.95 4.18
C GLY A 96 -6.07 19.46 4.57
N ALA A 97 -5.05 19.79 3.79
CA ALA A 97 -3.66 19.45 4.12
C ALA A 97 -3.18 20.14 5.40
N SER A 98 -3.53 21.41 5.60
CA SER A 98 -3.21 22.16 6.84
C SER A 98 -3.89 21.54 8.06
N ILE A 99 -5.18 21.20 7.96
CA ILE A 99 -5.93 20.54 9.03
C ILE A 99 -5.30 19.20 9.42
N ASP A 100 -4.89 18.41 8.44
CA ASP A 100 -4.31 17.10 8.69
C ASP A 100 -2.86 17.20 9.21
N TYR A 101 -2.10 18.20 8.77
CA TYR A 101 -0.79 18.53 9.35
C TYR A 101 -0.90 18.86 10.84
N ASP A 102 -1.85 19.72 11.23
CA ASP A 102 -2.10 20.10 12.62
C ASP A 102 -2.51 18.91 13.50
N LYS A 103 -3.13 17.87 12.90
CA LYS A 103 -3.45 16.59 13.56
C LYS A 103 -2.25 15.62 13.63
N GLY A 104 -1.08 16.00 13.13
CA GLY A 104 0.14 15.19 13.16
C GLY A 104 0.31 14.24 12.00
N SER A 105 -0.38 14.44 10.87
CA SER A 105 -0.12 13.66 9.66
C SER A 105 1.26 14.01 9.10
N PHE A 106 2.08 12.97 8.91
CA PHE A 106 3.39 13.11 8.28
C PHE A 106 3.28 13.25 6.74
N ARG A 107 2.21 12.69 6.16
CA ARG A 107 2.00 12.66 4.70
C ARG A 107 0.54 12.86 4.34
N TYR A 108 0.30 13.67 3.32
CA TYR A 108 -1.02 13.91 2.72
C TYR A 108 -1.08 13.29 1.33
N CYS A 109 -2.01 12.36 1.12
CA CYS A 109 -2.12 11.59 -0.13
C CYS A 109 -3.33 12.04 -0.94
N LEU A 110 -3.08 12.57 -2.14
CA LEU A 110 -4.10 12.96 -3.11
C LEU A 110 -4.48 11.75 -3.96
N VAL A 111 -5.74 11.34 -3.94
CA VAL A 111 -6.23 10.18 -4.69
C VAL A 111 -7.23 10.62 -5.75
N ALA A 112 -7.00 10.23 -6.99
CA ALA A 112 -7.92 10.44 -8.09
C ALA A 112 -8.36 9.09 -8.68
N GLU A 113 -9.65 8.97 -8.96
CA GLU A 113 -10.18 7.86 -9.75
C GLU A 113 -9.74 7.95 -11.21
N GLY A 114 -9.83 6.82 -11.92
CA GLY A 114 -9.53 6.74 -13.36
C GLY A 114 -8.27 5.95 -13.67
N ARG A 115 -8.14 5.58 -14.96
CA ARG A 115 -6.96 4.88 -15.47
C ARG A 115 -5.69 5.75 -15.37
N ARG A 116 -5.82 7.04 -15.67
CA ARG A 116 -4.81 8.09 -15.52
C ARG A 116 -5.49 9.46 -15.59
N LEU A 117 -4.84 10.46 -15.04
CA LEU A 117 -5.23 11.85 -15.30
C LEU A 117 -4.98 12.24 -16.78
N SER A 118 -5.87 13.04 -17.35
CA SER A 118 -5.63 13.74 -18.62
C SER A 118 -4.53 14.80 -18.43
N LYS A 119 -3.95 15.29 -19.52
CA LYS A 119 -2.90 16.34 -19.45
C LYS A 119 -3.38 17.59 -18.73
N ARG A 120 -4.64 18.02 -18.98
CA ARG A 120 -5.25 19.15 -18.26
C ARG A 120 -5.40 18.89 -16.74
N GLU A 121 -5.77 17.67 -16.37
CA GLU A 121 -5.88 17.29 -14.95
C GLU A 121 -4.50 17.20 -14.29
N VAL A 122 -3.45 16.79 -15.02
CA VAL A 122 -2.06 16.84 -14.52
C VAL A 122 -1.63 18.28 -14.25
N GLU A 123 -1.97 19.24 -15.10
CA GLU A 123 -1.69 20.68 -14.87
C GLU A 123 -2.43 21.19 -13.61
N LEU A 124 -3.68 20.77 -13.41
CA LEU A 124 -4.43 21.12 -12.19
C LEU A 124 -3.82 20.45 -10.95
N ALA A 125 -3.39 19.19 -11.06
CA ALA A 125 -2.72 18.47 -9.99
C ALA A 125 -1.36 19.10 -9.65
N GLU A 126 -0.59 19.54 -10.64
CA GLU A 126 0.65 20.28 -10.45
C GLU A 126 0.40 21.56 -9.65
N LYS A 127 -0.62 22.33 -10.03
CA LYS A 127 -1.02 23.52 -9.27
C LYS A 127 -1.39 23.17 -7.83
N THR A 128 -2.23 22.14 -7.62
CA THR A 128 -2.65 21.71 -6.29
C THR A 128 -1.45 21.31 -5.43
N VAL A 129 -0.53 20.50 -5.99
CA VAL A 129 0.70 20.09 -5.29
C VAL A 129 1.55 21.29 -4.92
N LYS A 130 1.71 22.24 -5.84
CA LYS A 130 2.47 23.47 -5.59
C LYS A 130 1.81 24.32 -4.50
N ASP A 131 0.50 24.51 -4.55
CA ASP A 131 -0.25 25.29 -3.57
C ASP A 131 -0.11 24.67 -2.15
N ILE A 132 -0.14 23.35 -2.02
CA ILE A 132 0.12 22.67 -0.74
C ILE A 132 1.57 22.87 -0.31
N ASN A 133 2.54 22.62 -1.20
CA ASN A 133 3.96 22.70 -0.89
C ASN A 133 4.40 24.11 -0.46
N ASP A 134 3.79 25.14 -1.03
CA ASP A 134 4.10 26.55 -0.70
C ASP A 134 3.49 26.99 0.65
N ASN A 135 2.45 26.31 1.15
CA ASN A 135 1.68 26.76 2.31
C ASN A 135 1.71 25.80 3.51
N VAL A 136 2.05 24.52 3.33
CA VAL A 136 1.98 23.49 4.39
C VAL A 136 3.24 22.64 4.38
N ASP A 137 3.93 22.52 5.52
CA ASP A 137 5.14 21.68 5.66
C ASP A 137 4.77 20.20 5.84
N ILE A 138 4.11 19.62 4.84
CA ILE A 138 3.68 18.22 4.82
C ILE A 138 4.21 17.48 3.58
N ASN A 139 4.62 16.23 3.75
CA ASN A 139 5.00 15.41 2.59
C ASN A 139 3.78 15.10 1.72
N ILE A 140 3.90 15.27 0.41
CA ILE A 140 2.79 15.08 -0.52
C ILE A 140 2.97 13.76 -1.26
N CYS A 141 1.93 12.93 -1.24
CA CYS A 141 1.82 11.70 -2.02
C CYS A 141 0.67 11.82 -3.03
N ALA A 142 0.76 11.11 -4.16
CA ALA A 142 -0.33 11.11 -5.13
C ALA A 142 -0.60 9.71 -5.71
N SER A 143 -1.88 9.39 -5.89
CA SER A 143 -2.37 8.20 -6.60
C SER A 143 -3.19 8.65 -7.80
N PHE A 144 -2.55 8.84 -8.94
CA PHE A 144 -3.11 9.42 -10.17
C PHE A 144 -3.15 8.44 -11.36
N GLY A 145 -3.16 7.14 -11.05
CA GLY A 145 -3.22 6.08 -12.06
C GLY A 145 -1.90 5.90 -12.83
N LEU A 146 -2.00 5.58 -14.12
CA LEU A 146 -0.89 5.15 -14.97
C LEU A 146 -0.23 6.33 -15.68
N LEU A 147 0.38 7.26 -14.92
CA LEU A 147 1.13 8.39 -15.45
C LEU A 147 2.49 7.96 -16.01
N ASP A 148 3.04 8.76 -16.91
CA ASP A 148 4.38 8.58 -17.47
C ASP A 148 5.43 9.42 -16.74
N GLN A 149 6.70 9.24 -17.11
CA GLN A 149 7.82 9.93 -16.49
C GLN A 149 7.76 11.45 -16.64
N GLU A 150 7.27 11.96 -17.78
CA GLU A 150 7.14 13.41 -18.01
C GLU A 150 6.15 14.03 -17.01
N ASP A 151 4.98 13.39 -16.82
CA ASP A 151 3.97 13.83 -15.87
C ASP A 151 4.54 13.81 -14.42
N PHE A 152 5.26 12.76 -14.06
CA PHE A 152 5.90 12.67 -12.73
C PHE A 152 7.01 13.69 -12.53
N THR A 153 7.76 14.04 -13.57
CA THR A 153 8.80 15.07 -13.49
C THR A 153 8.17 16.45 -13.21
N LYS A 154 7.04 16.78 -13.82
CA LYS A 154 6.28 18.02 -13.55
C LYS A 154 5.78 18.05 -12.11
N LEU A 155 5.10 16.98 -11.68
CA LEU A 155 4.57 16.88 -10.32
C LEU A 155 5.68 16.95 -9.25
N LYS A 156 6.82 16.32 -9.50
CA LYS A 156 8.00 16.44 -8.61
C LYS A 156 8.51 17.87 -8.54
N GLY A 157 8.59 18.57 -9.68
CA GLY A 157 8.97 19.98 -9.73
C GLY A 157 8.05 20.89 -8.93
N ALA A 158 6.78 20.51 -8.78
CA ALA A 158 5.80 21.20 -7.95
C ALA A 158 5.89 20.88 -6.44
N GLY A 159 6.66 19.84 -6.03
CA GLY A 159 6.82 19.44 -4.62
C GLY A 159 6.29 18.06 -4.26
N LEU A 160 5.80 17.26 -5.24
CA LEU A 160 5.41 15.88 -4.98
C LEU A 160 6.62 15.07 -4.52
N THR A 161 6.49 14.33 -3.41
CA THR A 161 7.59 13.53 -2.83
C THR A 161 7.46 12.05 -3.11
N MET A 162 6.23 11.54 -3.24
CA MET A 162 5.95 10.11 -3.37
C MET A 162 4.75 9.85 -4.29
N ILE A 163 4.76 8.73 -4.98
CA ILE A 163 3.55 8.22 -5.65
C ILE A 163 3.00 7.00 -4.92
N HIS A 164 1.70 6.80 -5.03
CA HIS A 164 1.02 5.58 -4.61
C HIS A 164 0.45 4.84 -5.83
N ASN A 165 0.89 3.61 -6.05
CA ASN A 165 0.34 2.74 -7.09
C ASN A 165 0.52 1.27 -6.68
N ASN A 166 -0.52 0.68 -6.07
CA ASN A 166 -0.47 -0.71 -5.62
C ASN A 166 -0.37 -1.70 -6.78
N LEU A 167 0.39 -2.77 -6.59
CA LEU A 167 0.33 -3.95 -7.46
C LEU A 167 -0.89 -4.82 -7.19
N GLU A 168 -1.51 -4.68 -6.03
CA GLU A 168 -2.69 -5.35 -5.49
C GLU A 168 -2.47 -6.81 -5.11
N THR A 169 -1.94 -7.65 -6.01
CA THR A 169 -1.73 -9.08 -5.83
C THR A 169 -0.56 -9.59 -6.68
N SER A 170 -0.35 -10.91 -6.75
CA SER A 170 0.66 -11.51 -7.62
C SER A 170 0.38 -11.29 -9.11
N PRO A 171 1.40 -11.40 -9.98
CA PRO A 171 1.18 -11.39 -11.44
C PRO A 171 0.22 -12.49 -11.92
N ALA A 172 0.28 -13.66 -11.28
CA ALA A 172 -0.56 -14.80 -11.63
C ALA A 172 -2.04 -14.57 -11.31
N TYR A 173 -2.33 -13.95 -10.17
CA TYR A 173 -3.71 -13.71 -9.73
C TYR A 173 -4.28 -12.37 -10.24
N PHE A 174 -3.46 -11.44 -10.72
CA PHE A 174 -3.90 -10.11 -11.15
C PHE A 174 -5.02 -10.13 -12.21
N PRO A 175 -5.06 -11.05 -13.20
CA PRO A 175 -6.15 -11.12 -14.17
C PRO A 175 -7.53 -11.38 -13.55
N GLU A 176 -7.59 -12.03 -12.37
CA GLU A 176 -8.83 -12.21 -11.60
C GLU A 176 -9.29 -10.91 -10.92
N VAL A 177 -8.40 -9.95 -10.74
CA VAL A 177 -8.69 -8.68 -10.07
C VAL A 177 -9.08 -7.61 -11.07
N CYS A 178 -8.35 -7.49 -12.17
CA CYS A 178 -8.56 -6.45 -13.19
C CYS A 178 -8.11 -6.93 -14.57
N THR A 179 -8.90 -6.61 -15.59
CA THR A 179 -8.59 -6.93 -17.00
C THR A 179 -8.52 -5.69 -17.90
N SER A 180 -8.88 -4.52 -17.40
CA SER A 180 -8.84 -3.27 -18.19
C SER A 180 -7.44 -2.66 -18.25
N HIS A 181 -6.57 -3.02 -17.33
CA HIS A 181 -5.12 -2.77 -17.37
C HIS A 181 -4.38 -3.99 -16.83
N THR A 182 -3.07 -4.05 -17.07
CA THR A 182 -2.22 -5.14 -16.62
C THR A 182 -1.36 -4.72 -15.43
N GLN A 183 -0.88 -5.69 -14.65
CA GLN A 183 0.08 -5.41 -13.59
C GLN A 183 1.40 -4.85 -14.16
N GLU A 184 1.82 -5.29 -15.36
CA GLU A 184 3.02 -4.75 -16.00
C GLU A 184 2.90 -3.26 -16.34
N GLN A 185 1.71 -2.76 -16.68
CA GLN A 185 1.48 -1.32 -16.83
C GLN A 185 1.64 -0.57 -15.51
N LYS A 186 1.23 -1.17 -14.38
CA LYS A 186 1.48 -0.60 -13.04
C LYS A 186 2.97 -0.58 -12.71
N LYS A 187 3.70 -1.68 -13.00
CA LYS A 187 5.16 -1.76 -12.82
C LYS A 187 5.89 -0.71 -13.68
N ALA A 188 5.45 -0.51 -14.92
CA ALA A 188 6.01 0.52 -15.80
C ALA A 188 5.81 1.93 -15.20
N THR A 189 4.63 2.21 -14.63
CA THR A 189 4.35 3.47 -13.92
C THR A 189 5.25 3.65 -12.69
N ILE A 190 5.47 2.60 -11.91
CA ILE A 190 6.38 2.61 -10.76
C ILE A 190 7.82 2.93 -11.22
N ARG A 191 8.30 2.28 -12.27
CA ARG A 191 9.63 2.56 -12.84
C ARG A 191 9.74 3.99 -13.36
N ALA A 192 8.69 4.53 -14.02
CA ALA A 192 8.62 5.90 -14.49
C ALA A 192 8.70 6.92 -13.34
N ALA A 193 8.01 6.68 -12.24
CA ALA A 193 8.05 7.51 -11.05
C ALA A 193 9.46 7.52 -10.40
N LYS A 194 10.08 6.35 -10.29
CA LYS A 194 11.47 6.22 -9.79
C LYS A 194 12.45 6.93 -10.70
N ALA A 195 12.30 6.81 -12.03
CA ALA A 195 13.14 7.53 -13.01
C ALA A 195 12.97 9.06 -12.91
N ALA A 196 11.79 9.55 -12.52
CA ALA A 196 11.58 10.96 -12.18
C ALA A 196 12.15 11.33 -10.80
N GLY A 197 12.67 10.38 -10.02
CA GLY A 197 13.26 10.58 -8.70
C GLY A 197 12.23 10.73 -7.57
N LEU A 198 11.03 10.20 -7.73
CA LEU A 198 10.01 10.11 -6.69
C LEU A 198 10.19 8.84 -5.87
N MET A 199 9.85 8.90 -4.59
CA MET A 199 9.62 7.70 -3.78
C MET A 199 8.35 6.97 -4.23
N VAL A 200 8.30 5.67 -3.94
CA VAL A 200 7.18 4.82 -4.35
C VAL A 200 6.57 4.10 -3.16
N CYS A 201 5.27 4.33 -2.98
CA CYS A 201 4.40 3.55 -2.11
C CYS A 201 3.63 2.56 -2.98
N SER A 202 3.91 1.28 -2.85
CA SER A 202 3.21 0.22 -3.59
C SER A 202 3.05 -1.02 -2.72
N GLY A 203 1.86 -1.58 -2.70
CA GLY A 203 1.52 -2.73 -1.86
C GLY A 203 0.37 -3.52 -2.44
N SER A 204 -0.49 -3.97 -1.56
CA SER A 204 -1.45 -5.04 -1.79
C SER A 204 -2.85 -4.70 -1.31
N LEU A 205 -3.79 -5.48 -1.82
CA LEU A 205 -5.11 -5.69 -1.24
C LEU A 205 -5.30 -7.19 -1.03
N PHE A 206 -5.32 -7.65 0.21
CA PHE A 206 -5.44 -9.06 0.56
C PHE A 206 -6.88 -9.47 0.87
N GLY A 207 -7.18 -10.76 0.68
CA GLY A 207 -8.50 -11.34 0.89
C GLY A 207 -9.40 -11.28 -0.34
N MET A 208 -8.81 -11.11 -1.53
CA MET A 208 -9.53 -11.15 -2.80
C MET A 208 -9.73 -12.60 -3.31
N GLY A 209 -9.10 -13.60 -2.66
CA GLY A 209 -9.10 -15.01 -3.03
C GLY A 209 -7.75 -15.51 -3.55
N GLU A 210 -6.71 -14.69 -3.41
CA GLU A 210 -5.30 -15.05 -3.66
C GLU A 210 -4.81 -16.10 -2.66
N THR A 211 -3.84 -16.91 -3.07
CA THR A 211 -3.20 -17.93 -2.22
C THR A 211 -2.07 -17.33 -1.37
N LEU A 212 -1.51 -18.14 -0.47
CA LEU A 212 -0.31 -17.77 0.30
C LEU A 212 0.88 -17.56 -0.65
N GLU A 213 1.03 -18.43 -1.65
CA GLU A 213 2.06 -18.32 -2.67
C GLU A 213 1.94 -17.03 -3.48
N ASP A 214 0.72 -16.60 -3.80
CA ASP A 214 0.46 -15.31 -4.44
C ASP A 214 0.93 -14.14 -3.56
N ARG A 215 0.65 -14.21 -2.26
CA ARG A 215 1.08 -13.16 -1.31
C ARG A 215 2.60 -13.11 -1.22
N VAL A 216 3.27 -14.27 -1.15
CA VAL A 216 4.74 -14.32 -1.15
C VAL A 216 5.31 -13.82 -2.47
N ALA A 217 4.77 -14.24 -3.63
CA ALA A 217 5.21 -13.78 -4.94
C ALA A 217 5.14 -12.25 -5.06
N LEU A 218 4.06 -11.64 -4.56
CA LEU A 218 3.94 -10.18 -4.55
C LEU A 218 5.03 -9.49 -3.73
N ALA A 219 5.47 -10.07 -2.61
CA ALA A 219 6.57 -9.51 -1.80
C ALA A 219 7.87 -9.41 -2.62
N PHE A 220 8.16 -10.42 -3.44
CA PHE A 220 9.33 -10.44 -4.32
C PHE A 220 9.22 -9.43 -5.45
N GLU A 221 8.05 -9.28 -6.06
CA GLU A 221 7.78 -8.25 -7.07
C GLU A 221 8.01 -6.82 -6.52
N LEU A 222 7.53 -6.56 -5.31
CA LEU A 222 7.72 -5.27 -4.63
C LEU A 222 9.19 -5.03 -4.28
N ARG A 223 9.91 -6.06 -3.82
CA ARG A 223 11.35 -6.01 -3.53
C ARG A 223 12.15 -5.70 -4.80
N GLU A 224 11.87 -6.40 -5.90
CA GLU A 224 12.55 -6.20 -7.19
C GLU A 224 12.34 -4.79 -7.73
N LEU A 225 11.14 -4.24 -7.57
CA LEU A 225 10.85 -2.84 -7.94
C LEU A 225 11.51 -1.82 -7.01
N GLY A 226 12.05 -2.24 -5.88
CA GLY A 226 12.71 -1.38 -4.89
C GLY A 226 11.77 -0.31 -4.37
N VAL A 227 10.57 -0.69 -3.92
CA VAL A 227 9.59 0.25 -3.36
C VAL A 227 10.04 0.76 -1.99
N ASP A 228 9.66 1.99 -1.64
CA ASP A 228 10.06 2.63 -0.38
C ASP A 228 9.06 2.37 0.75
N SER A 229 7.80 2.11 0.41
CA SER A 229 6.72 1.86 1.38
C SER A 229 5.72 0.85 0.83
N VAL A 230 5.29 -0.08 1.70
CA VAL A 230 4.33 -1.15 1.37
C VAL A 230 3.09 -1.04 2.24
N PRO A 231 2.01 -0.43 1.74
CA PRO A 231 0.73 -0.47 2.41
C PRO A 231 0.10 -1.86 2.24
N MET A 232 -0.27 -2.46 3.34
CA MET A 232 -0.96 -3.73 3.39
C MET A 232 -2.44 -3.47 3.69
N ASN A 233 -3.28 -3.61 2.66
CA ASN A 233 -4.72 -3.40 2.78
C ASN A 233 -5.43 -4.74 2.93
N LEU A 234 -6.51 -4.77 3.68
CA LEU A 234 -7.46 -5.88 3.74
C LEU A 234 -8.72 -5.53 2.97
N LEU A 235 -9.21 -6.47 2.16
CA LEU A 235 -10.47 -6.32 1.45
C LEU A 235 -11.61 -6.11 2.46
N ASN A 236 -12.29 -5.01 2.32
CA ASN A 236 -13.61 -4.78 2.93
C ASN A 236 -14.66 -4.93 1.82
N PRO A 237 -15.31 -6.10 1.69
CA PRO A 237 -16.25 -6.36 0.62
C PRO A 237 -17.35 -5.32 0.61
N ARG A 238 -17.57 -4.67 -0.53
CA ARG A 238 -18.59 -3.64 -0.70
C ARG A 238 -19.72 -4.16 -1.55
N GLU A 239 -20.95 -3.98 -1.06
CA GLU A 239 -22.15 -4.32 -1.81
C GLU A 239 -22.12 -3.66 -3.20
N GLY A 240 -22.55 -4.41 -4.21
CA GLY A 240 -22.53 -3.98 -5.61
C GLY A 240 -21.19 -4.17 -6.33
N THR A 241 -20.13 -4.63 -5.65
CA THR A 241 -18.88 -5.02 -6.29
C THR A 241 -18.83 -6.52 -6.57
N PRO A 242 -18.12 -6.99 -7.62
CA PRO A 242 -17.97 -8.43 -7.90
C PRO A 242 -17.31 -9.25 -6.77
N PHE A 243 -16.55 -8.61 -5.89
CA PHE A 243 -15.90 -9.27 -4.75
C PHE A 243 -16.67 -9.13 -3.43
N TYR A 244 -17.96 -8.79 -3.49
CA TYR A 244 -18.79 -8.67 -2.29
C TYR A 244 -18.87 -9.94 -1.45
N ASP A 245 -18.95 -11.11 -2.10
CA ASP A 245 -19.07 -12.42 -1.44
C ASP A 245 -17.71 -13.07 -1.09
N LYS A 246 -16.60 -12.35 -1.25
CA LYS A 246 -15.28 -12.89 -0.88
C LYS A 246 -15.13 -12.96 0.64
N THR A 247 -14.60 -14.09 1.11
CA THR A 247 -14.25 -14.28 2.51
C THR A 247 -13.01 -13.45 2.84
N PRO A 248 -13.06 -12.61 3.84
CA PRO A 248 -11.89 -11.85 4.29
C PRO A 248 -10.76 -12.77 4.76
N LEU A 249 -9.53 -12.29 4.58
CA LEU A 249 -8.37 -12.95 5.15
C LEU A 249 -8.50 -13.04 6.67
N THR A 250 -8.11 -14.16 7.25
CA THR A 250 -8.04 -14.31 8.71
C THR A 250 -6.92 -13.45 9.28
N GLU A 251 -7.02 -13.13 10.54
CA GLU A 251 -6.01 -12.39 11.26
C GLU A 251 -4.66 -13.10 11.25
N GLU A 252 -4.65 -14.41 11.51
CA GLU A 252 -3.42 -15.21 11.50
C GLU A 252 -2.72 -15.18 10.14
N GLU A 253 -3.47 -15.33 9.05
CA GLU A 253 -2.94 -15.22 7.70
C GLU A 253 -2.36 -13.83 7.40
N TYR A 254 -3.01 -12.79 7.92
CA TYR A 254 -2.55 -11.42 7.72
C TYR A 254 -1.26 -11.14 8.49
N VAL A 255 -1.19 -11.50 9.79
CA VAL A 255 0.03 -11.37 10.61
C VAL A 255 1.18 -12.17 10.00
N ARG A 256 0.92 -13.40 9.57
CA ARG A 256 1.87 -14.27 8.86
C ARG A 256 2.42 -13.59 7.60
N THR A 257 1.53 -13.01 6.80
CA THR A 257 1.93 -12.29 5.58
C THR A 257 2.81 -11.09 5.91
N ILE A 258 2.45 -10.27 6.90
CA ILE A 258 3.27 -9.13 7.35
C ILE A 258 4.66 -9.59 7.79
N ALA A 259 4.72 -10.66 8.58
CA ALA A 259 5.97 -11.19 9.10
C ALA A 259 6.89 -11.67 7.96
N VAL A 260 6.36 -12.42 6.99
CA VAL A 260 7.12 -12.85 5.80
C VAL A 260 7.62 -11.64 5.00
N TYR A 261 6.77 -10.63 4.78
CA TYR A 261 7.17 -9.40 4.09
C TYR A 261 8.33 -8.69 4.79
N ARG A 262 8.36 -8.70 6.12
CA ARG A 262 9.45 -8.12 6.90
C ARG A 262 10.78 -8.86 6.68
N PHE A 263 10.76 -10.17 6.58
CA PHE A 263 11.96 -10.95 6.23
C PHE A 263 12.43 -10.68 4.79
N VAL A 264 11.50 -10.58 3.84
CA VAL A 264 11.82 -10.34 2.42
C VAL A 264 12.28 -8.90 2.17
N MET A 265 11.74 -7.93 2.91
CA MET A 265 12.00 -6.49 2.75
C MET A 265 12.31 -5.86 4.12
N PRO A 266 13.48 -6.13 4.72
CA PRO A 266 13.75 -5.78 6.12
C PRO A 266 13.78 -4.27 6.40
N GLN A 267 14.12 -3.44 5.42
CA GLN A 267 14.30 -1.98 5.57
C GLN A 267 13.09 -1.17 5.10
N VAL A 268 12.15 -1.80 4.37
CA VAL A 268 11.03 -1.11 3.76
C VAL A 268 9.97 -0.76 4.81
N MET A 269 9.35 0.40 4.66
CA MET A 269 8.25 0.83 5.50
C MET A 269 6.99 0.01 5.20
N ILE A 270 6.69 -1.00 6.02
CA ILE A 270 5.45 -1.78 5.93
C ILE A 270 4.39 -1.10 6.79
N ARG A 271 3.23 -0.80 6.21
CA ARG A 271 2.15 -0.07 6.89
C ARG A 271 0.84 -0.83 6.86
N LEU A 272 0.16 -0.91 7.99
CA LEU A 272 -1.24 -1.30 8.02
C LEU A 272 -2.08 -0.16 7.43
N ALA A 273 -2.87 -0.48 6.39
CA ALA A 273 -3.65 0.54 5.69
C ALA A 273 -5.15 0.27 5.80
N ALA A 274 -5.92 0.27 4.70
CA ALA A 274 -7.36 0.07 4.76
C ALA A 274 -7.76 -1.33 5.26
N GLY A 275 -8.96 -1.44 5.85
CA GLY A 275 -9.56 -2.70 6.31
C GLY A 275 -9.16 -3.14 7.73
N ARG A 276 -8.28 -2.40 8.42
CA ARG A 276 -7.79 -2.73 9.78
C ARG A 276 -8.85 -2.58 10.88
N GLY A 277 -9.87 -1.75 10.68
CA GLY A 277 -10.92 -1.45 11.67
C GLY A 277 -12.10 -2.43 11.65
N ARG A 278 -11.98 -3.59 11.00
CA ARG A 278 -13.08 -4.59 10.94
C ARG A 278 -13.37 -5.24 12.29
N ASP A 279 -12.44 -5.17 13.24
CA ASP A 279 -12.45 -5.87 14.51
C ASP A 279 -12.69 -4.94 15.72
N GLU A 280 -12.96 -3.65 15.51
CA GLU A 280 -13.16 -2.69 16.62
C GLU A 280 -14.43 -2.98 17.44
N ASP A 281 -15.37 -3.78 16.91
CA ASP A 281 -16.62 -4.17 17.61
C ASP A 281 -16.55 -5.48 18.40
N LYS A 282 -15.40 -6.17 18.42
CA LYS A 282 -15.24 -7.46 19.06
C LYS A 282 -14.20 -7.40 20.18
N GLY A 283 -14.56 -7.89 21.34
CA GLY A 283 -13.95 -7.77 22.67
C GLY A 283 -12.43 -8.00 22.87
N GLU A 284 -11.99 -8.20 24.14
CA GLU A 284 -10.57 -8.17 24.58
C GLU A 284 -9.59 -9.13 23.87
N GLY A 285 -10.09 -10.23 23.28
CA GLY A 285 -9.25 -11.17 22.51
C GLY A 285 -8.62 -10.53 21.29
N GLU A 286 -9.33 -9.62 20.65
CA GLU A 286 -8.96 -8.95 19.39
C GLU A 286 -8.06 -7.74 19.58
N ARG A 287 -8.09 -7.10 20.77
CA ARG A 287 -7.09 -6.07 21.14
C ARG A 287 -5.67 -6.64 21.24
N ARG A 288 -5.53 -7.93 21.58
CA ARG A 288 -4.22 -8.62 21.54
C ARG A 288 -3.71 -8.75 20.12
N THR A 289 -4.57 -8.97 19.16
CA THR A 289 -4.24 -9.16 17.77
C THR A 289 -3.90 -7.86 17.07
N ALA A 290 -4.68 -6.81 17.28
CA ALA A 290 -4.30 -5.48 16.83
C ALA A 290 -2.91 -5.08 17.37
N ARG A 291 -2.58 -5.45 18.62
CA ARG A 291 -1.22 -5.27 19.18
C ARG A 291 -0.19 -6.17 18.50
N ARG A 292 -0.49 -7.43 18.14
CA ARG A 292 0.40 -8.30 17.37
C ARG A 292 0.62 -7.78 15.95
N MET A 293 -0.45 -7.37 15.25
CA MET A 293 -0.36 -6.73 13.94
C MET A 293 0.50 -5.47 14.00
N LEU A 294 0.27 -4.63 15.01
CA LEU A 294 1.07 -3.44 15.25
C LEU A 294 2.51 -3.78 15.59
N SER A 295 2.82 -4.81 16.36
CA SER A 295 4.21 -5.19 16.64
C SER A 295 4.94 -5.75 15.42
N ALA A 296 4.30 -6.53 14.56
CA ALA A 296 4.89 -7.05 13.33
C ALA A 296 5.02 -5.99 12.21
N ALA A 297 4.10 -5.04 12.16
CA ALA A 297 4.01 -4.01 11.12
C ALA A 297 4.52 -2.64 11.56
N ARG A 298 4.61 -2.36 12.91
CA ARG A 298 5.00 -1.01 13.34
C ARG A 298 6.25 -0.53 12.60
N PRO A 299 6.11 0.67 12.05
CA PRO A 299 6.62 1.82 12.77
C PRO A 299 5.56 2.29 13.76
N ALA A 300 5.99 2.53 14.95
CA ALA A 300 5.17 3.13 15.99
C ALA A 300 4.63 4.48 15.55
#